data_d0b6e7a20bf7b437b5b0ecdf1596e2ff
#
_entry.id   d0b6e7a20bf7b437b5b0ecdf1596e2ff
#
_cell.length_a   1.000
_cell.length_b   1.000
_cell.length_c   1.000
_cell.angle_alpha   90.00
_cell.angle_beta   90.00
_cell.angle_gamma   90.00
#
_symmetry.space_group_name_H-M   'P 1'
#
loop_
_entity.id
_entity.type
_entity.pdbx_description
1 polymer ?
#
loop_
_entity_poly.entity_id
_entity_poly.type
_entity_poly.pdbx_seq_one_letter_code
_entity_poly.pdbx_strand_id
1 'polypeptide(L)'
;MLTEKEVQLLRTLAKQYMEAAMAPRQGELQQLWIKHNTGEGQRPMVLIDQIPWHEMDVDGSLQCQIQDTYWKQVETALRRKLYQNKYMPVDMLLPPYILIPRILVDSQYRMFGVAVEENTVTTDAGSDVVSHSYAKQFETMEDLEKIRPVKLEADVEKEKLVMEQAQAIFQGIAPVYWEGVSLHSGLWDTISQWQGVEECYYMLLDEPELLHAMMERMTQYTLEAIRQGNEQGLFDTASSLCHCSHTITRPFGQGMEDRPGTSQNSWTFGMAQLFASVSPEISREFEVPYMKQIFSQFGNVYYGCCERLDDRLDIIGQMPNIRKVSCSPWSNPENFAANLPQQYIMSNKPNPAYLASGDLEASRKEMEHTMRAAKSHNVRLEMILKDISTVHYHPERLWEFSRMAMKLVEG
;
A
#
# COMPACT_ATOMS: atom_id res chain seq x y z
N MET A 1 25.42 12.77 -11.22
CA MET A 1 24.83 13.01 -12.56
C MET A 1 24.86 11.72 -13.35
N LEU A 2 23.78 11.38 -14.04
CA LEU A 2 23.72 10.20 -14.89
C LEU A 2 24.65 10.31 -16.09
N THR A 3 25.24 9.19 -16.46
CA THR A 3 26.00 9.05 -17.72
C THR A 3 25.06 8.98 -18.92
N GLU A 4 25.56 9.23 -20.13
CA GLU A 4 24.77 9.06 -21.37
C GLU A 4 24.17 7.64 -21.49
N LYS A 5 24.92 6.61 -21.08
CA LYS A 5 24.48 5.22 -21.10
C LYS A 5 23.30 4.98 -20.15
N GLU A 6 23.34 5.55 -18.95
CA GLU A 6 22.25 5.44 -17.96
C GLU A 6 20.99 6.19 -18.42
N VAL A 7 21.16 7.38 -19.01
CA VAL A 7 20.06 8.13 -19.64
C VAL A 7 19.41 7.30 -20.75
N GLN A 8 20.22 6.72 -21.65
CA GLN A 8 19.69 5.90 -22.74
C GLN A 8 18.98 4.63 -22.22
N LEU A 9 19.45 4.05 -21.13
CA LEU A 9 18.79 2.93 -20.47
C LEU A 9 17.39 3.33 -19.96
N LEU A 10 17.28 4.43 -19.21
CA LEU A 10 15.98 4.93 -18.73
C LEU A 10 15.02 5.23 -19.87
N ARG A 11 15.50 5.84 -20.94
CA ARG A 11 14.70 6.10 -22.15
C ARG A 11 14.20 4.82 -22.80
N THR A 12 15.02 3.78 -22.84
CA THR A 12 14.63 2.46 -23.39
C THR A 12 13.55 1.81 -22.55
N LEU A 13 13.74 1.77 -21.22
CA LEU A 13 12.74 1.23 -20.29
C LEU A 13 11.43 2.01 -20.34
N ALA A 14 11.50 3.35 -20.41
CA ALA A 14 10.31 4.19 -20.50
C ALA A 14 9.53 3.96 -21.81
N LYS A 15 10.20 3.74 -22.95
CA LYS A 15 9.53 3.39 -24.21
C LYS A 15 8.77 2.06 -24.09
N GLN A 16 9.43 1.04 -23.55
CA GLN A 16 8.79 -0.28 -23.31
C GLN A 16 7.60 -0.16 -22.35
N TYR A 17 7.76 0.64 -21.29
CA TYR A 17 6.68 0.90 -20.33
C TYR A 17 5.50 1.61 -21.01
N MET A 18 5.74 2.64 -21.81
CA MET A 18 4.68 3.38 -22.51
C MET A 18 3.98 2.50 -23.55
N GLU A 19 4.70 1.62 -24.24
CA GLU A 19 4.10 0.64 -25.14
C GLU A 19 3.11 -0.28 -24.38
N ALA A 20 3.52 -0.77 -23.21
CA ALA A 20 2.65 -1.57 -22.35
C ALA A 20 1.46 -0.76 -21.79
N ALA A 21 1.70 0.48 -21.35
CA ALA A 21 0.67 1.37 -20.78
C ALA A 21 -0.37 1.82 -21.82
N MET A 22 0.00 1.89 -23.07
CA MET A 22 -0.89 2.27 -24.20
C MET A 22 -1.55 1.08 -24.88
N ALA A 23 -1.30 -0.15 -24.42
CA ALA A 23 -1.96 -1.33 -24.97
C ALA A 23 -3.49 -1.28 -24.77
N PRO A 24 -4.32 -1.75 -25.74
CA PRO A 24 -5.78 -1.70 -25.65
C PRO A 24 -6.35 -2.24 -24.34
N ARG A 25 -5.76 -3.31 -23.80
CA ARG A 25 -6.13 -3.90 -22.51
C ARG A 25 -6.11 -2.88 -21.36
N GLN A 26 -5.17 -1.93 -21.36
CA GLN A 26 -5.09 -0.92 -20.29
C GLN A 26 -6.31 0.00 -20.27
N GLY A 27 -6.86 0.34 -21.43
CA GLY A 27 -8.11 1.09 -21.54
C GLY A 27 -9.31 0.31 -20.97
N GLU A 28 -9.39 -0.98 -21.25
CA GLU A 28 -10.43 -1.88 -20.71
C GLU A 28 -10.31 -2.01 -19.18
N LEU A 29 -9.09 -2.22 -18.69
CA LEU A 29 -8.82 -2.32 -17.25
C LEU A 29 -9.15 -1.01 -16.51
N GLN A 30 -8.86 0.14 -17.10
CA GLN A 30 -9.27 1.43 -16.52
C GLN A 30 -10.79 1.49 -16.31
N GLN A 31 -11.58 1.10 -17.32
CA GLN A 31 -13.03 1.10 -17.20
C GLN A 31 -13.53 0.11 -16.13
N LEU A 32 -12.93 -1.08 -16.03
CA LEU A 32 -13.27 -2.05 -15.00
C LEU A 32 -12.98 -1.49 -13.60
N TRP A 33 -11.80 -0.91 -13.38
CA TRP A 33 -11.43 -0.32 -12.09
C TRP A 33 -12.30 0.88 -11.72
N ILE A 34 -12.62 1.75 -12.67
CA ILE A 34 -13.52 2.89 -12.45
C ILE A 34 -14.89 2.38 -11.97
N LYS A 35 -15.50 1.45 -12.70
CA LYS A 35 -16.77 0.84 -12.32
C LYS A 35 -16.70 0.16 -10.96
N HIS A 36 -15.62 -0.58 -10.71
CA HIS A 36 -15.39 -1.24 -9.43
C HIS A 36 -15.36 -0.23 -8.27
N ASN A 37 -14.62 0.86 -8.42
CA ASN A 37 -14.46 1.87 -7.37
C ASN A 37 -15.68 2.80 -7.22
N THR A 38 -16.50 2.96 -8.26
CA THR A 38 -17.70 3.84 -8.23
C THR A 38 -19.01 3.12 -7.91
N GLY A 39 -19.00 1.81 -7.74
CA GLY A 39 -20.17 1.05 -7.30
C GLY A 39 -20.81 0.14 -8.37
N GLU A 40 -20.27 0.12 -9.59
CA GLU A 40 -20.82 -0.64 -10.73
C GLU A 40 -19.95 -1.87 -11.09
N GLY A 41 -19.25 -2.43 -10.11
CA GLY A 41 -18.33 -3.56 -10.32
C GLY A 41 -19.03 -4.75 -11.00
N GLN A 42 -18.41 -5.30 -12.03
CA GLN A 42 -18.98 -6.37 -12.85
C GLN A 42 -18.43 -7.75 -12.48
N ARG A 43 -17.16 -7.83 -12.06
CA ARG A 43 -16.46 -9.04 -11.64
C ARG A 43 -15.47 -8.72 -10.54
N PRO A 44 -14.98 -9.71 -9.80
CA PRO A 44 -13.84 -9.50 -8.92
C PRO A 44 -12.62 -8.98 -9.68
N MET A 45 -11.85 -8.10 -9.04
CA MET A 45 -10.57 -7.62 -9.57
C MET A 45 -9.42 -8.38 -8.91
N VAL A 46 -8.33 -8.61 -9.64
CA VAL A 46 -7.18 -9.39 -9.17
C VAL A 46 -5.90 -8.58 -9.26
N LEU A 47 -5.15 -8.54 -8.16
CA LEU A 47 -3.80 -7.94 -8.11
C LEU A 47 -2.81 -8.88 -7.43
N ILE A 48 -1.52 -8.63 -7.66
CA ILE A 48 -0.38 -9.23 -6.96
C ILE A 48 0.52 -8.09 -6.50
N ASP A 49 0.86 -8.08 -5.22
CA ASP A 49 1.69 -7.06 -4.59
C ASP A 49 2.69 -7.70 -3.62
N GLN A 50 3.65 -6.91 -3.10
CA GLN A 50 4.68 -7.38 -2.15
C GLN A 50 5.36 -8.68 -2.60
N ILE A 51 5.88 -8.62 -3.82
CA ILE A 51 6.53 -9.74 -4.51
C ILE A 51 7.94 -9.93 -3.96
N PRO A 52 8.40 -11.19 -3.71
CA PRO A 52 9.79 -11.47 -3.28
C PRO A 52 10.75 -11.30 -4.46
N TRP A 53 11.06 -10.04 -4.81
CA TRP A 53 11.80 -9.66 -6.01
C TRP A 53 13.18 -10.31 -6.14
N HIS A 54 13.83 -10.65 -5.01
CA HIS A 54 15.12 -11.32 -5.00
C HIS A 54 15.06 -12.75 -5.56
N GLU A 55 13.87 -13.37 -5.57
CA GLU A 55 13.64 -14.72 -6.12
C GLU A 55 13.14 -14.70 -7.59
N MET A 56 12.84 -13.52 -8.15
CA MET A 56 12.07 -13.43 -9.41
C MET A 56 12.93 -13.29 -10.67
N ASP A 57 14.21 -12.97 -10.56
CA ASP A 57 15.05 -12.63 -11.72
C ASP A 57 15.53 -13.87 -12.48
N VAL A 58 14.79 -14.28 -13.51
CA VAL A 58 15.10 -15.47 -14.34
C VAL A 58 15.89 -15.14 -15.60
N ASP A 59 15.88 -13.88 -16.05
CA ASP A 59 16.44 -13.48 -17.34
C ASP A 59 17.35 -12.24 -17.26
N GLY A 60 17.71 -11.81 -16.05
CA GLY A 60 18.53 -10.61 -15.81
C GLY A 60 17.76 -9.29 -16.01
N SER A 61 16.46 -9.34 -16.31
CA SER A 61 15.65 -8.13 -16.58
C SER A 61 15.42 -7.26 -15.36
N LEU A 62 15.56 -7.81 -14.15
CA LEU A 62 15.40 -7.08 -12.88
C LEU A 62 16.71 -6.46 -12.38
N GLN A 63 17.86 -6.77 -13.00
CA GLN A 63 19.16 -6.23 -12.59
C GLN A 63 19.29 -4.75 -12.94
N CYS A 64 19.36 -3.92 -11.89
CA CYS A 64 19.57 -2.48 -12.05
C CYS A 64 21.03 -2.18 -12.44
N GLN A 65 21.23 -1.20 -13.32
CA GLN A 65 22.52 -0.79 -13.83
C GLN A 65 22.90 0.62 -13.36
N ILE A 66 21.95 1.42 -12.92
CA ILE A 66 22.16 2.79 -12.46
C ILE A 66 22.72 2.78 -11.04
N GLN A 67 23.79 3.59 -10.83
CA GLN A 67 24.45 3.68 -9.52
C GLN A 67 23.87 4.80 -8.64
N ASP A 68 23.35 5.87 -9.24
CA ASP A 68 22.70 6.96 -8.52
C ASP A 68 21.45 6.42 -7.78
N THR A 69 21.41 6.59 -6.47
CA THR A 69 20.38 6.00 -5.60
C THR A 69 18.96 6.43 -5.98
N TYR A 70 18.76 7.70 -6.36
CA TYR A 70 17.46 8.20 -6.76
C TYR A 70 17.00 7.58 -8.09
N TRP A 71 17.83 7.66 -9.11
CA TRP A 71 17.51 7.15 -10.44
C TRP A 71 17.44 5.62 -10.50
N LYS A 72 18.16 4.93 -9.62
CA LYS A 72 18.03 3.48 -9.43
C LYS A 72 16.63 3.10 -8.93
N GLN A 73 15.98 3.91 -8.09
CA GLN A 73 14.59 3.68 -7.70
C GLN A 73 13.66 3.75 -8.91
N VAL A 74 13.84 4.75 -9.78
CA VAL A 74 13.05 4.89 -11.02
C VAL A 74 13.29 3.70 -11.96
N GLU A 75 14.56 3.28 -12.15
CA GLU A 75 14.90 2.08 -12.93
C GLU A 75 14.21 0.84 -12.35
N THR A 76 14.30 0.64 -11.04
CA THR A 76 13.68 -0.49 -10.34
C THR A 76 12.17 -0.53 -10.57
N ALA A 77 11.50 0.61 -10.42
CA ALA A 77 10.05 0.71 -10.62
C ALA A 77 9.65 0.33 -12.05
N LEU A 78 10.35 0.86 -13.06
CA LEU A 78 10.09 0.54 -14.45
C LEU A 78 10.32 -0.95 -14.76
N ARG A 79 11.43 -1.53 -14.30
CA ARG A 79 11.75 -2.95 -14.51
C ARG A 79 10.71 -3.87 -13.86
N ARG A 80 10.33 -3.59 -12.60
CA ARG A 80 9.32 -4.38 -11.88
C ARG A 80 7.96 -4.32 -12.55
N LYS A 81 7.51 -3.14 -13.01
CA LYS A 81 6.25 -3.00 -13.76
C LYS A 81 6.27 -3.75 -15.10
N LEU A 82 7.37 -3.68 -15.84
CA LEU A 82 7.54 -4.43 -17.09
C LEU A 82 7.54 -5.95 -16.83
N TYR A 83 8.23 -6.39 -15.80
CA TYR A 83 8.23 -7.81 -15.39
C TYR A 83 6.81 -8.29 -15.02
N GLN A 84 6.10 -7.54 -14.16
CA GLN A 84 4.71 -7.88 -13.79
C GLN A 84 3.81 -7.96 -15.04
N ASN A 85 3.89 -6.98 -15.92
CA ASN A 85 3.11 -6.96 -17.16
C ASN A 85 3.40 -8.17 -18.07
N LYS A 86 4.65 -8.62 -18.13
CA LYS A 86 5.08 -9.75 -18.95
C LYS A 86 4.66 -11.12 -18.38
N TYR A 87 4.87 -11.30 -17.08
CA TYR A 87 4.78 -12.64 -16.46
C TYR A 87 3.55 -12.85 -15.59
N MET A 88 2.95 -11.76 -15.09
CA MET A 88 1.82 -11.79 -14.16
C MET A 88 0.68 -10.88 -14.65
N PRO A 89 0.02 -11.21 -15.77
CA PRO A 89 -1.00 -10.35 -16.41
C PRO A 89 -2.32 -10.35 -15.65
N VAL A 90 -2.32 -9.84 -14.42
CA VAL A 90 -3.49 -9.54 -13.61
C VAL A 90 -4.11 -8.19 -13.98
N ASP A 91 -5.03 -7.68 -13.18
CA ASP A 91 -5.73 -6.40 -13.43
C ASP A 91 -4.89 -5.15 -13.08
N MET A 92 -3.57 -5.24 -13.24
CA MET A 92 -2.64 -4.15 -12.95
C MET A 92 -2.76 -3.03 -13.98
N LEU A 93 -2.96 -1.80 -13.48
CA LEU A 93 -2.92 -0.58 -14.30
C LEU A 93 -1.49 -0.05 -14.45
N LEU A 94 -1.21 0.41 -15.65
CA LEU A 94 0.00 1.14 -15.98
C LEU A 94 -0.41 2.57 -16.41
N PRO A 95 -0.21 3.59 -15.56
CA PRO A 95 -0.46 4.97 -15.95
C PRO A 95 0.35 5.36 -17.20
N PRO A 96 -0.25 6.11 -18.18
CA PRO A 96 0.45 6.47 -19.41
C PRO A 96 1.41 7.66 -19.22
N TYR A 97 2.19 7.64 -18.16
CA TYR A 97 3.20 8.61 -17.77
C TYR A 97 4.21 7.99 -16.80
N ILE A 98 5.33 8.67 -16.60
CA ILE A 98 6.35 8.25 -15.64
C ILE A 98 6.12 8.95 -14.31
N LEU A 99 6.05 8.18 -13.24
CA LEU A 99 6.06 8.68 -11.87
C LEU A 99 7.48 8.72 -11.34
N ILE A 100 7.83 9.81 -10.69
CA ILE A 100 9.11 9.98 -9.99
C ILE A 100 8.84 10.31 -8.51
N PRO A 101 9.57 9.69 -7.56
CA PRO A 101 9.35 9.90 -6.13
C PRO A 101 9.61 11.34 -5.71
N ARG A 102 8.77 11.88 -4.84
CA ARG A 102 9.04 13.15 -4.13
C ARG A 102 10.29 13.06 -3.27
N ILE A 103 10.94 14.18 -3.04
CA ILE A 103 12.11 14.29 -2.18
C ILE A 103 11.72 15.09 -0.94
N LEU A 104 11.57 14.41 0.18
CA LEU A 104 11.23 15.02 1.45
C LEU A 104 12.49 15.37 2.23
N VAL A 105 12.45 16.46 3.01
CA VAL A 105 13.52 16.87 3.93
C VAL A 105 13.72 15.81 5.01
N ASP A 106 12.61 15.28 5.54
CA ASP A 106 12.61 14.15 6.47
C ASP A 106 11.82 12.98 5.86
N SER A 107 12.51 11.94 5.42
CA SER A 107 11.89 10.73 4.89
C SER A 107 11.30 9.82 5.98
N GLN A 108 11.70 10.03 7.24
CA GLN A 108 11.25 9.23 8.39
C GLN A 108 10.23 9.96 9.28
N TYR A 109 9.56 10.95 8.76
CA TYR A 109 8.58 11.76 9.48
C TYR A 109 7.53 10.93 10.24
N ARG A 110 7.20 9.73 9.77
CA ARG A 110 6.23 8.82 10.42
C ARG A 110 6.70 8.27 11.76
N MET A 111 8.00 8.32 12.05
CA MET A 111 8.58 7.81 13.28
C MET A 111 8.60 8.84 14.41
N PHE A 112 8.05 10.04 14.19
CA PHE A 112 7.92 11.11 15.19
C PHE A 112 9.23 11.41 15.94
N GLY A 113 10.37 11.26 15.28
CA GLY A 113 11.69 11.48 15.85
C GLY A 113 12.18 10.40 16.82
N VAL A 114 11.45 9.29 16.95
CA VAL A 114 11.83 8.14 17.80
C VAL A 114 12.43 7.05 16.91
N ALA A 115 13.67 6.69 17.17
CA ALA A 115 14.31 5.55 16.50
C ALA A 115 13.75 4.23 17.05
N VAL A 116 13.60 3.23 16.18
CA VAL A 116 13.22 1.88 16.61
C VAL A 116 14.44 1.17 17.19
N GLU A 117 14.29 0.66 18.41
CA GLU A 117 15.31 -0.19 19.05
C GLU A 117 14.91 -1.66 18.87
N GLU A 118 15.63 -2.37 18.00
CA GLU A 118 15.26 -3.72 17.62
C GLU A 118 16.46 -4.67 17.46
N ASN A 119 16.18 -5.96 17.62
CA ASN A 119 17.04 -7.05 17.16
C ASN A 119 16.35 -7.73 15.98
N THR A 120 17.14 -8.03 14.95
CA THR A 120 16.63 -8.69 13.74
C THR A 120 17.28 -10.06 13.53
N VAL A 121 16.52 -11.00 13.01
CA VAL A 121 17.00 -12.31 12.59
C VAL A 121 16.63 -12.51 11.12
N THR A 122 17.65 -12.69 10.28
CA THR A 122 17.50 -12.93 8.85
C THR A 122 17.65 -14.41 8.55
N THR A 123 16.70 -14.99 7.85
CA THR A 123 16.74 -16.40 7.41
C THR A 123 17.33 -16.58 6.01
N ASP A 124 17.23 -15.55 5.18
CA ASP A 124 17.80 -15.49 3.82
C ASP A 124 18.48 -14.14 3.62
N ALA A 125 19.78 -14.16 3.29
CA ALA A 125 20.58 -12.95 3.10
C ALA A 125 20.12 -12.08 1.90
N GLY A 126 19.39 -12.66 0.95
CA GLY A 126 18.82 -11.95 -0.22
C GLY A 126 17.42 -11.39 0.04
N SER A 127 16.79 -11.75 1.16
CA SER A 127 15.41 -11.38 1.46
C SER A 127 15.35 -10.12 2.32
N ASP A 128 14.41 -9.22 1.98
CA ASP A 128 14.04 -8.08 2.82
C ASP A 128 13.11 -8.49 3.98
N VAL A 129 12.68 -9.78 4.03
CA VAL A 129 11.82 -10.30 5.09
C VAL A 129 12.68 -10.78 6.26
N VAL A 130 12.59 -10.08 7.38
CA VAL A 130 13.32 -10.37 8.62
C VAL A 130 12.35 -10.48 9.80
N SER A 131 12.75 -11.25 10.82
CA SER A 131 12.04 -11.25 12.10
C SER A 131 12.58 -10.14 12.99
N HIS A 132 11.66 -9.44 13.67
CA HIS A 132 11.96 -8.31 14.55
C HIS A 132 11.59 -8.63 16.00
N SER A 133 12.41 -8.16 16.95
CA SER A 133 12.09 -8.11 18.37
C SER A 133 12.40 -6.70 18.87
N TYR A 134 11.38 -5.99 19.31
CA TYR A 134 11.45 -4.58 19.69
C TYR A 134 11.67 -4.42 21.20
N ALA A 135 12.45 -3.39 21.58
CA ALA A 135 12.67 -3.03 22.98
C ALA A 135 11.60 -2.05 23.47
N LYS A 136 11.23 -2.14 24.76
CA LYS A 136 10.32 -1.19 25.41
C LYS A 136 11.03 0.16 25.56
N GLN A 137 10.44 1.23 25.02
CA GLN A 137 11.03 2.57 25.02
C GLN A 137 10.21 3.59 25.82
N PHE A 138 8.94 3.31 26.16
CA PHE A 138 8.05 4.19 26.91
C PHE A 138 7.55 3.48 28.15
N GLU A 139 7.83 4.04 29.33
CA GLU A 139 7.44 3.50 30.63
C GLU A 139 6.67 4.52 31.47
N THR A 140 6.84 5.80 31.21
CA THR A 140 6.28 6.87 32.01
C THR A 140 5.72 8.00 31.13
N MET A 141 4.90 8.88 31.73
CA MET A 141 4.38 10.08 31.04
C MET A 141 5.48 11.04 30.59
N GLU A 142 6.62 11.05 31.25
CA GLU A 142 7.78 11.86 30.87
C GLU A 142 8.39 11.38 29.54
N ASP A 143 8.29 10.08 29.23
CA ASP A 143 8.80 9.52 27.96
C ASP A 143 8.05 10.06 26.74
N LEU A 144 6.85 10.60 26.91
CA LEU A 144 6.12 11.25 25.84
C LEU A 144 6.92 12.38 25.15
N GLU A 145 7.88 12.99 25.87
CA GLU A 145 8.75 14.00 25.29
C GLU A 145 9.71 13.45 24.22
N LYS A 146 9.84 12.15 24.08
CA LYS A 146 10.56 11.51 22.97
C LYS A 146 9.82 11.68 21.64
N ILE A 147 8.47 11.69 21.67
CA ILE A 147 7.62 11.88 20.49
C ILE A 147 7.69 13.35 20.07
N ARG A 148 8.26 13.61 18.89
CA ARG A 148 8.54 14.94 18.37
C ARG A 148 7.54 15.33 17.27
N PRO A 149 7.29 16.65 17.08
CA PRO A 149 6.56 17.13 15.92
C PRO A 149 7.20 16.65 14.61
N VAL A 150 6.36 16.22 13.68
CA VAL A 150 6.82 15.79 12.34
C VAL A 150 6.93 16.98 11.40
N LYS A 151 7.83 16.86 10.41
CA LYS A 151 7.99 17.81 9.31
C LYS A 151 7.68 17.09 8.00
N LEU A 152 6.53 17.41 7.41
CA LEU A 152 6.22 16.98 6.06
C LEU A 152 6.53 18.12 5.09
N GLU A 153 7.74 18.17 4.60
CA GLU A 153 8.29 19.27 3.79
C GLU A 153 9.07 18.71 2.61
N ALA A 154 8.83 19.25 1.40
CA ALA A 154 9.60 18.92 0.23
C ALA A 154 10.97 19.62 0.23
N ASP A 155 12.01 18.92 -0.24
CA ASP A 155 13.29 19.55 -0.60
C ASP A 155 13.14 20.22 -1.98
N VAL A 156 12.59 21.43 -1.99
CA VAL A 156 12.19 22.17 -3.20
C VAL A 156 13.33 22.34 -4.19
N GLU A 157 14.54 22.57 -3.71
CA GLU A 157 15.72 22.78 -4.59
C GLU A 157 16.12 21.47 -5.28
N LYS A 158 16.12 20.36 -4.55
CA LYS A 158 16.39 19.06 -5.16
C LYS A 158 15.25 18.61 -6.07
N GLU A 159 13.99 18.81 -5.67
CA GLU A 159 12.84 18.48 -6.52
C GLU A 159 12.89 19.21 -7.85
N LYS A 160 13.21 20.52 -7.84
CA LYS A 160 13.35 21.30 -9.07
C LYS A 160 14.41 20.70 -10.01
N LEU A 161 15.60 20.41 -9.48
CA LEU A 161 16.69 19.84 -10.29
C LEU A 161 16.31 18.46 -10.84
N VAL A 162 15.70 17.62 -10.03
CA VAL A 162 15.30 16.27 -10.44
C VAL A 162 14.17 16.30 -11.47
N MET A 163 13.18 17.19 -11.31
CA MET A 163 12.11 17.33 -12.29
C MET A 163 12.63 17.83 -13.65
N GLU A 164 13.53 18.81 -13.67
CA GLU A 164 14.20 19.27 -14.89
C GLU A 164 14.96 18.12 -15.57
N GLN A 165 15.69 17.32 -14.82
CA GLN A 165 16.39 16.14 -15.33
C GLN A 165 15.40 15.09 -15.88
N ALA A 166 14.33 14.78 -15.15
CA ALA A 166 13.32 13.81 -15.55
C ALA A 166 12.63 14.23 -16.86
N GLN A 167 12.23 15.50 -16.96
CA GLN A 167 11.64 16.05 -18.17
C GLN A 167 12.59 15.94 -19.36
N ALA A 168 13.89 16.22 -19.18
CA ALA A 168 14.90 16.08 -20.25
C ALA A 168 15.11 14.60 -20.64
N ILE A 169 15.18 13.67 -19.66
CA ILE A 169 15.37 12.23 -19.91
C ILE A 169 14.18 11.68 -20.69
N PHE A 170 12.95 11.97 -20.28
CA PHE A 170 11.75 11.37 -20.86
C PHE A 170 11.10 12.20 -21.96
N GLN A 171 11.73 13.32 -22.38
CA GLN A 171 11.25 14.16 -23.47
C GLN A 171 10.97 13.36 -24.74
N GLY A 172 9.76 13.54 -25.29
CA GLY A 172 9.30 12.85 -26.49
C GLY A 172 8.94 11.36 -26.29
N ILE A 173 8.91 10.89 -25.02
CA ILE A 173 8.53 9.51 -24.68
C ILE A 173 7.26 9.52 -23.82
N ALA A 174 7.26 10.22 -22.69
CA ALA A 174 6.17 10.24 -21.73
C ALA A 174 6.10 11.55 -20.96
N PRO A 175 4.90 11.99 -20.53
CA PRO A 175 4.77 12.96 -19.46
C PRO A 175 5.41 12.44 -18.16
N VAL A 176 5.83 13.37 -17.29
CA VAL A 176 6.40 13.04 -15.98
C VAL A 176 5.61 13.74 -14.90
N TYR A 177 5.22 12.99 -13.88
CA TYR A 177 4.53 13.52 -12.70
C TYR A 177 5.21 13.05 -11.42
N TRP A 178 5.00 13.80 -10.35
CA TRP A 178 5.42 13.34 -9.02
C TRP A 178 4.55 12.18 -8.55
N GLU A 179 5.20 11.16 -8.02
CA GLU A 179 4.56 10.24 -7.09
C GLU A 179 4.44 10.97 -5.75
N GLY A 180 3.23 11.39 -5.41
CA GLY A 180 2.98 12.17 -4.21
C GLY A 180 3.10 11.36 -2.93
N VAL A 181 2.96 12.04 -1.80
CA VAL A 181 2.96 11.40 -0.49
C VAL A 181 1.66 10.63 -0.30
N SER A 182 1.77 9.33 -0.05
CA SER A 182 0.68 8.51 0.46
C SER A 182 0.85 8.34 1.97
N LEU A 183 0.00 8.97 2.77
CA LEU A 183 0.09 8.88 4.21
C LEU A 183 -0.32 7.47 4.67
N HIS A 184 0.52 6.85 5.49
CA HIS A 184 0.26 5.59 6.15
C HIS A 184 -0.09 5.88 7.61
N SER A 185 -1.35 5.68 7.99
CA SER A 185 -1.90 6.03 9.31
C SER A 185 -1.98 4.81 10.23
N GLY A 186 -0.90 4.05 10.34
CA GLY A 186 -0.78 2.90 11.25
C GLY A 186 -0.14 3.30 12.58
N LEU A 187 -0.78 4.17 13.37
CA LEU A 187 -0.19 4.68 14.61
C LEU A 187 0.09 3.55 15.62
N TRP A 188 -0.79 2.57 15.72
CA TRP A 188 -0.60 1.41 16.59
C TRP A 188 0.55 0.52 16.14
N ASP A 189 0.78 0.40 14.83
CA ASP A 189 1.93 -0.34 14.33
C ASP A 189 3.24 0.38 14.67
N THR A 190 3.24 1.71 14.69
CA THR A 190 4.38 2.50 15.16
C THR A 190 4.61 2.31 16.67
N ILE A 191 3.54 2.34 17.48
CA ILE A 191 3.65 2.08 18.93
C ILE A 191 4.19 0.67 19.19
N SER A 192 3.74 -0.34 18.42
CA SER A 192 4.23 -1.71 18.58
C SER A 192 5.72 -1.87 18.24
N GLN A 193 6.27 -1.03 17.36
CA GLN A 193 7.70 -0.97 17.08
C GLN A 193 8.52 -0.30 18.20
N TRP A 194 7.88 0.56 19.01
CA TRP A 194 8.53 1.22 20.15
C TRP A 194 8.42 0.44 21.45
N GLN A 195 7.49 -0.50 21.54
CA GLN A 195 7.17 -1.20 22.79
C GLN A 195 7.32 -2.71 22.71
N GLY A 196 7.18 -3.28 21.51
CA GLY A 196 6.93 -4.69 21.33
C GLY A 196 5.44 -5.04 21.48
N VAL A 197 5.01 -6.04 20.74
CA VAL A 197 3.58 -6.43 20.63
C VAL A 197 3.04 -6.92 21.98
N GLU A 198 3.79 -7.76 22.70
CA GLU A 198 3.37 -8.32 23.98
C GLU A 198 3.22 -7.22 25.03
N GLU A 199 4.16 -6.30 25.09
CA GLU A 199 4.12 -5.17 26.03
C GLU A 199 2.92 -4.27 25.76
N CYS A 200 2.57 -4.01 24.49
CA CYS A 200 1.37 -3.24 24.16
C CYS A 200 0.10 -3.86 24.75
N TYR A 201 -0.01 -5.20 24.78
CA TYR A 201 -1.17 -5.86 25.38
C TYR A 201 -1.24 -5.67 26.90
N TYR A 202 -0.11 -5.68 27.61
CA TYR A 202 -0.08 -5.35 29.03
C TYR A 202 -0.45 -3.89 29.27
N MET A 203 0.09 -2.98 28.51
CA MET A 203 -0.17 -1.55 28.64
C MET A 203 -1.63 -1.17 28.40
N LEU A 204 -2.36 -1.89 27.52
CA LEU A 204 -3.79 -1.67 27.30
C LEU A 204 -4.62 -1.87 28.59
N LEU A 205 -4.12 -2.67 29.54
CA LEU A 205 -4.78 -2.95 30.82
C LEU A 205 -4.18 -2.15 31.98
N ASP A 206 -2.85 -2.05 32.03
CA ASP A 206 -2.13 -1.53 33.19
C ASP A 206 -1.77 -0.04 33.05
N GLU A 207 -1.61 0.46 31.82
CA GLU A 207 -1.14 1.83 31.54
C GLU A 207 -2.00 2.52 30.44
N PRO A 208 -3.34 2.44 30.48
CA PRO A 208 -4.21 2.97 29.42
C PRO A 208 -4.05 4.47 29.21
N GLU A 209 -3.79 5.25 30.28
CA GLU A 209 -3.60 6.69 30.19
C GLU A 209 -2.34 7.06 29.39
N LEU A 210 -1.24 6.29 29.54
CA LEU A 210 -0.03 6.51 28.75
C LEU A 210 -0.28 6.23 27.27
N LEU A 211 -0.97 5.15 26.94
CA LEU A 211 -1.33 4.81 25.56
C LEU A 211 -2.26 5.88 24.93
N HIS A 212 -3.26 6.34 25.65
CA HIS A 212 -4.12 7.44 25.21
C HIS A 212 -3.32 8.71 24.93
N ALA A 213 -2.38 9.05 25.82
CA ALA A 213 -1.53 10.23 25.66
C ALA A 213 -0.57 10.11 24.47
N MET A 214 -0.02 8.89 24.20
CA MET A 214 0.76 8.62 23.00
C MET A 214 -0.08 8.81 21.74
N MET A 215 -1.26 8.17 21.68
CA MET A 215 -2.17 8.27 20.54
C MET A 215 -2.63 9.71 20.27
N GLU A 216 -2.97 10.46 21.30
CA GLU A 216 -3.35 11.87 21.16
C GLU A 216 -2.21 12.71 20.58
N ARG A 217 -1.00 12.59 21.15
CA ARG A 217 0.17 13.33 20.67
C ARG A 217 0.52 12.99 19.22
N MET A 218 0.55 11.71 18.87
CA MET A 218 0.80 11.25 17.51
C MET A 218 -0.28 11.73 16.54
N THR A 219 -1.55 11.71 16.95
CA THR A 219 -2.67 12.22 16.16
C THR A 219 -2.51 13.69 15.85
N GLN A 220 -2.22 14.53 16.85
CA GLN A 220 -2.03 15.97 16.67
C GLN A 220 -0.84 16.26 15.72
N TYR A 221 0.27 15.56 15.87
CA TYR A 221 1.40 15.74 14.97
C TYR A 221 1.12 15.23 13.53
N THR A 222 0.31 14.18 13.40
CA THR A 222 -0.15 13.71 12.10
C THR A 222 -1.06 14.75 11.42
N LEU A 223 -1.99 15.35 12.15
CA LEU A 223 -2.86 16.42 11.63
C LEU A 223 -2.05 17.63 11.18
N GLU A 224 -1.03 17.99 11.94
CA GLU A 224 -0.10 19.07 11.56
C GLU A 224 0.70 18.72 10.30
N ALA A 225 1.18 17.47 10.16
CA ALA A 225 1.83 17.01 8.94
C ALA A 225 0.87 17.05 7.72
N ILE A 226 -0.40 16.69 7.92
CA ILE A 226 -1.42 16.78 6.86
C ILE A 226 -1.61 18.25 6.44
N ARG A 227 -1.66 19.18 7.38
CA ARG A 227 -1.76 20.61 7.08
C ARG A 227 -0.55 21.08 6.26
N GLN A 228 0.68 20.75 6.68
CA GLN A 228 1.92 21.08 5.97
C GLN A 228 1.94 20.48 4.54
N GLY A 229 1.53 19.23 4.38
CA GLY A 229 1.44 18.57 3.09
C GLY A 229 0.40 19.21 2.16
N ASN A 230 -0.75 19.65 2.71
CA ASN A 230 -1.78 20.35 1.96
C ASN A 230 -1.30 21.73 1.46
N GLU A 231 -0.60 22.49 2.29
CA GLU A 231 -0.07 23.80 1.93
C GLU A 231 0.95 23.74 0.78
N GLN A 232 1.70 22.64 0.70
CA GLN A 232 2.73 22.43 -0.33
C GLN A 232 2.23 21.59 -1.52
N GLY A 233 1.01 21.03 -1.46
CA GLY A 233 0.49 20.16 -2.52
C GLY A 233 1.26 18.84 -2.65
N LEU A 234 1.64 18.21 -1.52
CA LEU A 234 2.52 17.04 -1.52
C LEU A 234 1.79 15.70 -1.69
N PHE A 235 0.48 15.64 -1.41
CA PHE A 235 -0.23 14.36 -1.43
C PHE A 235 -0.40 13.79 -2.83
N ASP A 236 -0.44 12.46 -2.89
CA ASP A 236 -0.50 11.73 -4.15
C ASP A 236 -1.87 11.85 -4.83
N THR A 237 -1.84 12.28 -6.08
CA THR A 237 -3.01 12.34 -6.96
C THR A 237 -2.76 11.67 -8.31
N ALA A 238 -1.52 11.34 -8.61
CA ALA A 238 -1.10 10.78 -9.89
C ALA A 238 -0.96 9.25 -9.86
N SER A 239 -0.57 8.67 -8.73
CA SER A 239 -0.55 7.22 -8.57
C SER A 239 -1.96 6.63 -8.60
N SER A 240 -2.09 5.47 -9.20
CA SER A 240 -3.34 4.72 -9.20
C SER A 240 -3.51 3.81 -7.98
N LEU A 241 -2.53 3.78 -7.07
CA LEU A 241 -2.47 2.84 -5.96
C LEU A 241 -2.66 3.54 -4.60
N CYS A 242 -3.43 2.91 -3.72
CA CYS A 242 -3.38 3.13 -2.28
C CYS A 242 -3.14 1.78 -1.62
N HIS A 243 -2.10 1.68 -0.80
CA HIS A 243 -1.64 0.41 -0.26
C HIS A 243 -1.36 -0.59 -1.39
N CYS A 244 -2.22 -1.59 -1.57
CA CYS A 244 -2.06 -2.64 -2.57
C CYS A 244 -3.17 -2.65 -3.64
N SER A 245 -4.05 -1.65 -3.68
CA SER A 245 -5.22 -1.61 -4.57
C SER A 245 -5.27 -0.38 -5.45
N HIS A 246 -5.81 -0.52 -6.66
CA HIS A 246 -6.07 0.61 -7.55
C HIS A 246 -7.27 1.44 -7.10
N THR A 247 -7.12 2.77 -7.17
CA THR A 247 -8.02 3.76 -6.57
C THR A 247 -8.71 4.67 -7.59
N ILE A 248 -8.47 4.47 -8.88
CA ILE A 248 -8.98 5.36 -9.93
C ILE A 248 -10.51 5.35 -9.99
N THR A 249 -11.09 6.54 -10.13
CA THR A 249 -12.54 6.77 -10.32
C THR A 249 -12.84 7.50 -11.63
N ARG A 250 -11.82 7.80 -12.43
CA ARG A 250 -11.87 8.41 -13.76
C ARG A 250 -10.65 7.97 -14.58
N PRO A 251 -10.72 8.03 -15.92
CA PRO A 251 -9.59 7.67 -16.78
C PRO A 251 -8.35 8.54 -16.53
N PHE A 252 -7.16 7.97 -16.75
CA PHE A 252 -5.93 8.73 -16.85
C PHE A 252 -6.00 9.77 -17.98
N GLY A 253 -5.28 10.87 -17.88
CA GLY A 253 -5.31 11.94 -18.86
C GLY A 253 -6.53 12.84 -18.80
N GLN A 254 -7.45 12.64 -17.83
CA GLN A 254 -8.62 13.49 -17.60
C GLN A 254 -8.46 14.40 -16.36
N GLY A 255 -7.26 14.89 -16.10
CA GLY A 255 -6.93 15.80 -15.02
C GLY A 255 -6.91 15.16 -13.64
N MET A 256 -6.70 13.84 -13.55
CA MET A 256 -6.52 13.17 -12.27
C MET A 256 -5.14 13.53 -11.68
N GLU A 257 -4.14 13.50 -12.55
CA GLU A 257 -2.75 13.83 -12.27
C GLU A 257 -2.49 15.33 -12.05
N ASP A 258 -3.36 16.19 -12.57
CA ASP A 258 -3.26 17.67 -12.45
C ASP A 258 -4.04 18.22 -11.24
N ARG A 259 -4.63 17.37 -10.40
CA ARG A 259 -5.31 17.83 -9.20
C ARG A 259 -4.33 18.40 -8.19
N PRO A 260 -4.74 19.39 -7.41
CA PRO A 260 -3.94 19.80 -6.26
C PRO A 260 -3.63 18.60 -5.36
N GLY A 261 -2.36 18.43 -5.02
CA GLY A 261 -1.88 17.35 -4.15
C GLY A 261 -2.30 17.56 -2.70
N THR A 262 -3.62 17.59 -2.45
CA THR A 262 -4.20 17.74 -1.12
C THR A 262 -4.77 16.43 -0.63
N SER A 263 -4.83 16.26 0.69
CA SER A 263 -5.41 15.08 1.33
C SER A 263 -6.85 14.80 0.88
N GLN A 264 -7.66 15.84 0.64
CA GLN A 264 -9.03 15.68 0.14
C GLN A 264 -9.12 15.11 -1.29
N ASN A 265 -8.06 15.25 -2.08
CA ASN A 265 -7.98 14.70 -3.43
C ASN A 265 -7.28 13.33 -3.48
N SER A 266 -6.75 12.86 -2.35
CA SER A 266 -5.97 11.63 -2.24
C SER A 266 -6.60 10.58 -1.33
N TRP A 267 -6.00 9.42 -1.30
CA TRP A 267 -6.32 8.34 -0.40
C TRP A 267 -5.32 8.29 0.75
N THR A 268 -5.79 7.78 1.89
CA THR A 268 -4.91 7.32 2.96
C THR A 268 -5.15 5.85 3.26
N PHE A 269 -4.14 5.22 3.82
CA PHE A 269 -4.19 3.85 4.30
C PHE A 269 -4.08 3.85 5.83
N GLY A 270 -4.97 3.10 6.49
CA GLY A 270 -4.95 2.94 7.94
C GLY A 270 -5.12 1.50 8.38
N MET A 271 -4.52 1.15 9.51
CA MET A 271 -4.60 -0.17 10.12
C MET A 271 -4.21 -0.12 11.59
N ALA A 272 -4.56 -1.20 12.30
CA ALA A 272 -4.09 -1.51 13.65
C ALA A 272 -3.90 -3.02 13.79
N GLN A 273 -2.81 -3.56 13.23
CA GLN A 273 -2.58 -5.01 13.16
C GLN A 273 -2.52 -5.65 14.55
N LEU A 274 -1.99 -4.93 15.53
CA LEU A 274 -1.96 -5.35 16.94
C LEU A 274 -3.34 -5.80 17.44
N PHE A 275 -4.42 -5.16 16.99
CA PHE A 275 -5.77 -5.38 17.48
C PHE A 275 -6.45 -6.65 16.94
N ALA A 276 -5.79 -7.41 16.09
CA ALA A 276 -6.26 -8.73 15.67
C ALA A 276 -6.50 -9.69 16.85
N SER A 277 -5.79 -9.51 17.98
CA SER A 277 -5.78 -10.41 19.13
C SER A 277 -6.50 -9.84 20.36
N VAL A 278 -7.16 -8.69 20.25
CA VAL A 278 -7.93 -8.06 21.35
C VAL A 278 -9.41 -7.95 20.99
N SER A 279 -10.24 -7.67 21.99
CA SER A 279 -11.68 -7.50 21.77
C SER A 279 -11.98 -6.28 20.90
N PRO A 280 -13.10 -6.29 20.14
CA PRO A 280 -13.52 -5.15 19.35
C PRO A 280 -13.69 -3.84 20.14
N GLU A 281 -14.05 -3.93 21.42
CA GLU A 281 -14.19 -2.78 22.33
C GLU A 281 -12.88 -2.02 22.50
N ILE A 282 -11.74 -2.71 22.51
CA ILE A 282 -10.40 -2.08 22.57
C ILE A 282 -10.18 -1.21 21.32
N SER A 283 -10.53 -1.70 20.12
CA SER A 283 -10.45 -0.88 18.91
C SER A 283 -11.35 0.35 19.00
N ARG A 284 -12.57 0.20 19.57
CA ARG A 284 -13.51 1.32 19.75
C ARG A 284 -12.95 2.40 20.67
N GLU A 285 -12.23 2.01 21.71
CA GLU A 285 -11.66 2.90 22.70
C GLU A 285 -10.32 3.51 22.24
N PHE A 286 -9.39 2.65 21.84
CA PHE A 286 -7.99 3.05 21.64
C PHE A 286 -7.62 3.42 20.19
N GLU A 287 -8.51 3.21 19.22
CA GLU A 287 -8.24 3.51 17.81
C GLU A 287 -9.22 4.53 17.21
N VAL A 288 -10.53 4.23 17.30
CA VAL A 288 -11.57 4.98 16.59
C VAL A 288 -11.55 6.49 16.87
N PRO A 289 -11.40 7.00 18.11
CA PRO A 289 -11.40 8.43 18.41
C PRO A 289 -10.28 9.20 17.69
N TYR A 290 -9.14 8.57 17.52
CA TYR A 290 -7.94 9.12 16.91
C TYR A 290 -8.02 9.06 15.39
N MET A 291 -8.35 7.88 14.85
CA MET A 291 -8.43 7.67 13.42
C MET A 291 -9.58 8.45 12.77
N LYS A 292 -10.68 8.74 13.48
CA LYS A 292 -11.73 9.65 13.02
C LYS A 292 -11.18 11.04 12.64
N GLN A 293 -10.28 11.57 13.44
CA GLN A 293 -9.68 12.89 13.21
C GLN A 293 -8.81 12.86 11.94
N ILE A 294 -7.97 11.84 11.79
CA ILE A 294 -7.06 11.69 10.66
C ILE A 294 -7.83 11.40 9.37
N PHE A 295 -8.74 10.42 9.39
CA PHE A 295 -9.48 10.01 8.19
C PHE A 295 -10.43 11.09 7.67
N SER A 296 -10.94 11.98 8.54
CA SER A 296 -11.74 13.12 8.12
C SER A 296 -10.97 14.12 7.23
N GLN A 297 -9.64 14.08 7.26
CA GLN A 297 -8.79 14.94 6.44
C GLN A 297 -8.61 14.41 5.00
N PHE A 298 -8.96 13.16 4.73
CA PHE A 298 -8.76 12.53 3.43
C PHE A 298 -10.08 12.33 2.67
N GLY A 299 -9.99 12.37 1.34
CA GLY A 299 -11.15 12.10 0.49
C GLY A 299 -11.61 10.65 0.54
N ASN A 300 -10.68 9.71 0.69
CA ASN A 300 -10.97 8.27 0.75
C ASN A 300 -9.95 7.53 1.62
N VAL A 301 -10.39 6.40 2.17
CA VAL A 301 -9.57 5.55 3.06
C VAL A 301 -9.64 4.09 2.60
N TYR A 302 -8.48 3.47 2.54
CA TYR A 302 -8.32 2.02 2.54
C TYR A 302 -7.99 1.58 3.99
N TYR A 303 -8.77 0.68 4.58
CA TYR A 303 -8.59 0.26 5.96
C TYR A 303 -8.25 -1.23 6.08
N GLY A 304 -7.24 -1.53 6.90
CA GLY A 304 -6.82 -2.87 7.27
C GLY A 304 -5.76 -3.47 6.33
N CYS A 305 -4.98 -4.40 6.87
CA CYS A 305 -3.89 -5.11 6.20
C CYS A 305 -3.99 -6.63 6.42
N CYS A 306 -3.24 -7.16 7.39
CA CYS A 306 -3.16 -8.59 7.67
C CYS A 306 -4.01 -9.01 8.87
N GLU A 307 -4.55 -8.07 9.61
CA GLU A 307 -5.39 -8.32 10.77
C GLU A 307 -6.78 -8.89 10.39
N ARG A 308 -7.33 -9.67 11.31
CA ARG A 308 -8.69 -10.16 11.20
C ARG A 308 -9.70 -9.06 11.56
N LEU A 309 -10.63 -8.74 10.67
CA LEU A 309 -11.58 -7.63 10.81
C LEU A 309 -13.05 -8.05 10.74
N ASP A 310 -13.37 -9.31 10.51
CA ASP A 310 -14.74 -9.81 10.33
C ASP A 310 -15.61 -9.74 11.61
N ASP A 311 -15.01 -9.48 12.78
CA ASP A 311 -15.69 -9.32 14.05
C ASP A 311 -15.87 -7.84 14.49
N ARG A 312 -15.43 -6.86 13.68
CA ARG A 312 -15.43 -5.43 14.03
C ARG A 312 -15.80 -4.48 12.90
N LEU A 313 -16.51 -4.97 11.89
CA LEU A 313 -16.91 -4.15 10.73
C LEU A 313 -17.84 -2.98 11.10
N ASP A 314 -18.67 -3.14 12.14
CA ASP A 314 -19.52 -2.10 12.71
C ASP A 314 -18.70 -0.96 13.37
N ILE A 315 -17.58 -1.30 13.97
CA ILE A 315 -16.65 -0.34 14.59
C ILE A 315 -15.89 0.42 13.48
N ILE A 316 -15.38 -0.31 12.48
CA ILE A 316 -14.74 0.27 11.31
C ILE A 316 -15.68 1.25 10.60
N GLY A 317 -16.96 0.89 10.47
CA GLY A 317 -18.00 1.74 9.89
C GLY A 317 -18.23 3.08 10.62
N GLN A 318 -17.72 3.26 11.84
CA GLN A 318 -17.78 4.52 12.57
C GLN A 318 -16.70 5.54 12.11
N MET A 319 -15.68 5.09 11.39
CA MET A 319 -14.64 5.97 10.86
C MET A 319 -15.05 6.52 9.48
N PRO A 320 -14.77 7.81 9.19
CA PRO A 320 -15.23 8.44 7.96
C PRO A 320 -14.40 8.01 6.73
N ASN A 321 -15.01 8.21 5.56
CA ASN A 321 -14.39 8.14 4.24
C ASN A 321 -13.82 6.76 3.84
N ILE A 322 -14.11 5.70 4.59
CA ILE A 322 -13.72 4.34 4.23
C ILE A 322 -14.41 3.92 2.93
N ARG A 323 -13.65 3.32 2.03
CA ARG A 323 -14.10 2.76 0.75
C ARG A 323 -13.77 1.30 0.60
N LYS A 324 -12.59 0.89 1.07
CA LYS A 324 -12.10 -0.48 0.99
C LYS A 324 -11.72 -0.99 2.36
N VAL A 325 -12.08 -2.23 2.65
CA VAL A 325 -11.74 -2.89 3.91
C VAL A 325 -11.04 -4.21 3.61
N SER A 326 -9.89 -4.41 4.21
CA SER A 326 -9.09 -5.64 4.05
C SER A 326 -9.79 -6.84 4.68
N CYS A 327 -9.94 -7.91 3.90
CA CYS A 327 -10.35 -9.23 4.39
C CYS A 327 -9.12 -10.14 4.33
N SER A 328 -8.43 -10.27 5.45
CA SER A 328 -7.18 -11.03 5.56
C SER A 328 -7.40 -12.54 5.40
N PRO A 329 -6.33 -13.35 5.21
CA PRO A 329 -6.45 -14.81 5.16
C PRO A 329 -7.01 -15.43 6.45
N TRP A 330 -6.96 -14.69 7.55
CA TRP A 330 -7.45 -15.13 8.87
C TRP A 330 -8.92 -14.79 9.11
N SER A 331 -9.53 -13.98 8.24
CA SER A 331 -10.95 -13.63 8.32
C SER A 331 -11.82 -14.74 7.73
N ASN A 332 -13.03 -14.90 8.26
CA ASN A 332 -14.04 -15.73 7.63
C ASN A 332 -14.74 -14.95 6.50
N PRO A 333 -14.58 -15.30 5.21
CA PRO A 333 -15.11 -14.53 4.10
C PRO A 333 -16.65 -14.47 4.05
N GLU A 334 -17.37 -15.52 4.54
CA GLU A 334 -18.83 -15.52 4.63
C GLU A 334 -19.30 -14.50 5.67
N ASN A 335 -18.71 -14.56 6.88
CA ASN A 335 -19.04 -13.61 7.96
C ASN A 335 -18.68 -12.18 7.53
N PHE A 336 -17.53 -12.00 6.88
CA PHE A 336 -17.08 -10.71 6.39
C PHE A 336 -18.05 -10.13 5.37
N ALA A 337 -18.42 -10.90 4.34
CA ALA A 337 -19.33 -10.47 3.29
C ALA A 337 -20.74 -10.18 3.82
N ALA A 338 -21.23 -10.98 4.76
CA ALA A 338 -22.54 -10.82 5.38
C ALA A 338 -22.68 -9.52 6.18
N ASN A 339 -21.59 -9.04 6.78
CA ASN A 339 -21.59 -7.87 7.67
C ASN A 339 -20.93 -6.62 7.07
N LEU A 340 -20.33 -6.71 5.86
CA LEU A 340 -19.72 -5.55 5.22
C LEU A 340 -20.80 -4.61 4.67
N PRO A 341 -20.82 -3.33 5.05
CA PRO A 341 -21.72 -2.36 4.46
C PRO A 341 -21.56 -2.26 2.92
N GLN A 342 -22.66 -2.20 2.18
CA GLN A 342 -22.71 -2.28 0.72
C GLN A 342 -21.90 -1.20 -0.02
N GLN A 343 -21.66 -0.05 0.62
CA GLN A 343 -20.84 1.01 0.04
C GLN A 343 -19.35 0.68 0.02
N TYR A 344 -18.88 -0.30 0.80
CA TYR A 344 -17.48 -0.70 0.87
C TYR A 344 -17.14 -1.79 -0.15
N ILE A 345 -15.87 -1.95 -0.41
CA ILE A 345 -15.28 -3.00 -1.22
C ILE A 345 -14.58 -3.98 -0.28
N MET A 346 -14.88 -5.26 -0.43
CA MET A 346 -14.15 -6.34 0.22
C MET A 346 -12.82 -6.55 -0.49
N SER A 347 -11.74 -6.15 0.15
CA SER A 347 -10.38 -6.34 -0.38
C SER A 347 -9.77 -7.60 0.23
N ASN A 348 -10.09 -8.75 -0.35
CA ASN A 348 -9.63 -10.05 0.13
C ASN A 348 -8.14 -10.28 -0.16
N LYS A 349 -7.48 -10.94 0.76
CA LYS A 349 -6.09 -11.37 0.65
C LYS A 349 -6.03 -12.90 0.59
N PRO A 350 -5.89 -13.50 -0.60
CA PRO A 350 -5.62 -14.93 -0.72
C PRO A 350 -4.36 -15.31 0.07
N ASN A 351 -4.38 -16.50 0.68
CA ASN A 351 -3.29 -16.94 1.57
C ASN A 351 -1.99 -17.20 0.77
N PRO A 352 -0.92 -16.43 0.99
CA PRO A 352 0.33 -16.60 0.24
C PRO A 352 1.09 -17.90 0.60
N ALA A 353 0.77 -18.55 1.71
CA ALA A 353 1.42 -19.80 2.10
C ALA A 353 1.21 -20.93 1.09
N TYR A 354 0.11 -20.91 0.32
CA TYR A 354 -0.13 -21.88 -0.73
C TYR A 354 0.89 -21.76 -1.88
N LEU A 355 1.41 -20.56 -2.14
CA LEU A 355 2.49 -20.41 -3.12
C LEU A 355 3.81 -21.01 -2.61
N ALA A 356 4.14 -20.77 -1.35
CA ALA A 356 5.34 -21.33 -0.74
C ALA A 356 5.31 -22.86 -0.76
N SER A 357 4.13 -23.48 -0.52
CA SER A 357 3.94 -24.94 -0.63
C SER A 357 3.78 -25.45 -2.07
N GLY A 358 3.52 -24.56 -3.05
CA GLY A 358 3.21 -24.94 -4.44
C GLY A 358 1.79 -25.50 -4.64
N ASP A 359 0.89 -25.29 -3.67
CA ASP A 359 -0.49 -25.80 -3.73
C ASP A 359 -1.44 -24.80 -4.42
N LEU A 360 -1.34 -24.74 -5.74
CA LEU A 360 -2.20 -23.88 -6.58
C LEU A 360 -3.68 -24.25 -6.48
N GLU A 361 -4.00 -25.54 -6.22
CA GLU A 361 -5.37 -26.00 -6.11
C GLU A 361 -6.02 -25.51 -4.80
N ALA A 362 -5.27 -25.44 -3.71
CA ALA A 362 -5.76 -24.82 -2.47
C ALA A 362 -6.05 -23.33 -2.66
N SER A 363 -5.14 -22.59 -3.32
CA SER A 363 -5.39 -21.18 -3.69
C SER A 363 -6.66 -21.03 -4.52
N ARG A 364 -6.86 -21.88 -5.53
CA ARG A 364 -8.06 -21.84 -6.38
C ARG A 364 -9.34 -22.04 -5.58
N LYS A 365 -9.39 -23.05 -4.71
CA LYS A 365 -10.55 -23.35 -3.85
C LYS A 365 -10.88 -22.22 -2.88
N GLU A 366 -9.84 -21.63 -2.28
CA GLU A 366 -9.99 -20.47 -1.39
C GLU A 366 -10.60 -19.27 -2.13
N MET A 367 -10.08 -18.95 -3.32
CA MET A 367 -10.61 -17.85 -4.12
C MET A 367 -12.05 -18.11 -4.57
N GLU A 368 -12.38 -19.33 -5.01
CA GLU A 368 -13.75 -19.71 -5.37
C GLU A 368 -14.72 -19.58 -4.18
N HIS A 369 -14.28 -19.97 -2.98
CA HIS A 369 -15.07 -19.81 -1.75
C HIS A 369 -15.34 -18.34 -1.46
N THR A 370 -14.32 -17.49 -1.49
CA THR A 370 -14.44 -16.05 -1.30
C THR A 370 -15.35 -15.39 -2.35
N MET A 371 -15.23 -15.79 -3.60
CA MET A 371 -16.11 -15.30 -4.68
C MET A 371 -17.58 -15.68 -4.45
N ARG A 372 -17.85 -16.92 -3.99
CA ARG A 372 -19.22 -17.33 -3.63
C ARG A 372 -19.76 -16.51 -2.47
N ALA A 373 -18.99 -16.32 -1.42
CA ALA A 373 -19.38 -15.49 -0.26
C ALA A 373 -19.72 -14.05 -0.70
N ALA A 374 -18.86 -13.40 -1.43
CA ALA A 374 -19.10 -12.05 -1.93
C ALA A 374 -20.34 -11.96 -2.83
N LYS A 375 -20.54 -12.93 -3.72
CA LYS A 375 -21.69 -13.00 -4.62
C LYS A 375 -23.01 -13.20 -3.85
N SER A 376 -23.02 -14.06 -2.84
CA SER A 376 -24.22 -14.37 -2.03
C SER A 376 -24.73 -13.14 -1.28
N HIS A 377 -23.83 -12.22 -0.92
CA HIS A 377 -24.16 -10.99 -0.19
C HIS A 377 -24.12 -9.72 -1.05
N ASN A 378 -23.96 -9.87 -2.38
CA ASN A 378 -23.87 -8.75 -3.32
C ASN A 378 -22.75 -7.75 -2.98
N VAL A 379 -21.59 -8.25 -2.53
CA VAL A 379 -20.44 -7.45 -2.15
C VAL A 379 -19.48 -7.32 -3.32
N ARG A 380 -18.98 -6.11 -3.56
CA ARG A 380 -17.89 -5.88 -4.53
C ARG A 380 -16.59 -6.44 -3.98
N LEU A 381 -15.91 -7.25 -4.79
CA LEU A 381 -14.74 -8.02 -4.38
C LEU A 381 -13.52 -7.65 -5.21
N GLU A 382 -12.40 -7.41 -4.57
CA GLU A 382 -11.06 -7.51 -5.14
C GLU A 382 -10.25 -8.56 -4.38
N MET A 383 -9.41 -9.30 -5.07
CA MET A 383 -8.53 -10.33 -4.50
C MET A 383 -7.08 -9.95 -4.79
N ILE A 384 -6.32 -9.67 -3.75
CA ILE A 384 -4.97 -9.15 -3.85
C ILE A 384 -4.02 -10.10 -3.13
N LEU A 385 -3.30 -10.90 -3.89
CA LEU A 385 -2.24 -11.74 -3.34
C LEU A 385 -1.06 -10.86 -2.93
N LYS A 386 -0.72 -10.87 -1.65
CA LYS A 386 0.34 -10.05 -1.06
C LYS A 386 1.00 -10.75 0.12
N ASP A 387 1.97 -10.09 0.77
CA ASP A 387 2.75 -10.64 1.89
C ASP A 387 3.45 -11.95 1.51
N ILE A 388 3.97 -12.01 0.28
CA ILE A 388 4.60 -13.18 -0.29
C ILE A 388 6.05 -13.22 0.21
N SER A 389 6.29 -13.96 1.29
CA SER A 389 7.63 -14.07 1.88
C SER A 389 8.61 -14.81 0.97
N THR A 390 8.13 -15.83 0.24
CA THR A 390 8.96 -16.65 -0.66
C THR A 390 8.12 -17.41 -1.67
N VAL A 391 8.69 -17.66 -2.84
CA VAL A 391 8.25 -18.66 -3.81
C VAL A 391 9.26 -19.82 -3.90
N HIS A 392 10.23 -19.86 -2.97
CA HIS A 392 11.34 -20.81 -2.95
C HIS A 392 12.15 -20.85 -4.25
N TYR A 393 12.44 -19.66 -4.81
CA TYR A 393 13.13 -19.50 -6.10
C TYR A 393 12.43 -20.20 -7.29
N HIS A 394 11.08 -20.35 -7.20
CA HIS A 394 10.19 -20.85 -8.24
C HIS A 394 9.25 -19.74 -8.70
N PRO A 395 9.71 -18.72 -9.45
CA PRO A 395 8.87 -17.60 -9.89
C PRO A 395 7.67 -18.01 -10.73
N GLU A 396 7.73 -19.18 -11.41
CA GLU A 396 6.62 -19.76 -12.16
C GLU A 396 5.36 -19.99 -11.29
N ARG A 397 5.48 -20.16 -9.98
CA ARG A 397 4.34 -20.29 -9.05
C ARG A 397 3.45 -19.05 -9.06
N LEU A 398 4.05 -17.86 -9.09
CA LEU A 398 3.32 -16.60 -9.22
C LEU A 398 2.71 -16.41 -10.61
N TRP A 399 3.43 -16.85 -11.65
CA TRP A 399 2.91 -16.79 -13.02
C TRP A 399 1.71 -17.71 -13.21
N GLU A 400 1.75 -18.91 -12.63
CA GLU A 400 0.65 -19.87 -12.65
C GLU A 400 -0.54 -19.40 -11.83
N PHE A 401 -0.28 -18.83 -10.64
CA PHE A 401 -1.31 -18.18 -9.84
C PHE A 401 -2.02 -17.08 -10.64
N SER A 402 -1.27 -16.19 -11.27
CA SER A 402 -1.81 -15.10 -12.09
C SER A 402 -2.76 -15.65 -13.17
N ARG A 403 -2.33 -16.66 -13.93
CA ARG A 403 -3.16 -17.29 -14.98
C ARG A 403 -4.41 -17.96 -14.40
N MET A 404 -4.26 -18.69 -13.32
CA MET A 404 -5.37 -19.35 -12.62
C MET A 404 -6.39 -18.34 -12.12
N ALA A 405 -5.93 -17.29 -11.42
CA ALA A 405 -6.79 -16.26 -10.83
C ALA A 405 -7.58 -15.49 -11.92
N MET A 406 -6.92 -15.10 -13.01
CA MET A 406 -7.59 -14.41 -14.11
C MET A 406 -8.63 -15.31 -14.77
N LYS A 407 -8.32 -16.59 -15.01
CA LYS A 407 -9.29 -17.55 -15.55
C LYS A 407 -10.54 -17.72 -14.66
N LEU A 408 -10.36 -17.62 -13.34
CA LEU A 408 -11.48 -17.71 -12.40
C LEU A 408 -12.41 -16.50 -12.47
N VAL A 409 -11.86 -15.28 -12.64
CA VAL A 409 -12.67 -14.05 -12.59
C VAL A 409 -13.19 -13.63 -13.95
N GLU A 410 -12.61 -14.10 -15.03
CA GLU A 410 -13.07 -13.82 -16.41
C GLU A 410 -14.10 -14.84 -16.91
N GLY A 411 -14.24 -15.99 -16.23
CA GLY A 411 -15.23 -17.05 -16.51
C GLY A 411 -14.71 -18.08 -17.50
#